data_ccf579f99c655a3a006f73fbdec697e9
#
_entry.id   ccf579f99c655a3a006f73fbdec697e9
#
_cell.length_a   1.000
_cell.length_b   1.000
_cell.length_c   1.000
_cell.angle_alpha   90.00
_cell.angle_beta   90.00
_cell.angle_gamma   90.00
#
_symmetry.space_group_name_H-M   'P 1'
#
loop_
_entity.id
_entity.type
_entity.pdbx_description
1 polymer ?
#
loop_
_entity_poly.entity_id
_entity_poly.type
_entity_poly.pdbx_seq_one_letter_code
_entity_poly.pdbx_strand_id
1 'polypeptide(L)'
;MNPEDIVGPVEGTKVPRFAGESTFARLPRIDQVSDYDVAILGAPFDGGVSYRPGARFGPMAIRQASRHLRPAYHPDLQVAPFRTIQAVDAGDIPCNPFDIDSALKQIDDGASELVSDSRKLVTLGGGHTVTLGLLRALVKVHGPIAMIHFDSHLDTWDSYFGADRTHGTFMRRAFEEGLLIEDKSLHVGIRGP
;
A
#
# COMPACT_ATOMS: atom_id res chain seq x y z
N MET A 1 -19.84 5.00 -10.47
CA MET A 1 -20.39 3.63 -10.69
C MET A 1 -21.77 3.55 -10.04
N ASN A 2 -22.74 2.83 -10.61
CA ASN A 2 -24.03 2.64 -9.95
C ASN A 2 -23.83 1.66 -8.76
N PRO A 3 -24.39 1.92 -7.55
CA PRO A 3 -24.27 1.01 -6.40
C PRO A 3 -24.72 -0.43 -6.65
N GLU A 4 -25.62 -0.64 -7.60
CA GLU A 4 -26.10 -1.97 -8.00
C GLU A 4 -25.09 -2.78 -8.83
N ASP A 5 -24.10 -2.11 -9.42
CA ASP A 5 -23.05 -2.73 -10.25
C ASP A 5 -21.79 -3.09 -9.45
N ILE A 6 -21.74 -2.75 -8.17
CA ILE A 6 -20.58 -3.00 -7.32
C ILE A 6 -20.43 -4.49 -7.01
N VAL A 7 -19.29 -5.06 -7.39
CA VAL A 7 -18.88 -6.41 -7.02
C VAL A 7 -18.21 -6.37 -5.65
N GLY A 8 -18.94 -6.74 -4.63
CA GLY A 8 -18.45 -6.76 -3.24
C GLY A 8 -17.65 -8.02 -2.88
N PRO A 9 -17.22 -8.12 -1.61
CA PRO A 9 -16.54 -9.30 -1.09
C PRO A 9 -17.38 -10.57 -1.18
N VAL A 10 -16.73 -11.71 -1.40
CA VAL A 10 -17.41 -13.02 -1.40
C VAL A 10 -18.04 -13.30 -0.04
N GLU A 11 -19.35 -13.55 -0.01
CA GLU A 11 -20.09 -13.80 1.21
C GLU A 11 -19.68 -15.10 1.90
N GLY A 12 -19.38 -15.01 3.20
CA GLY A 12 -18.97 -16.15 4.02
C GLY A 12 -20.07 -17.19 4.26
N THR A 13 -21.33 -16.86 3.92
CA THR A 13 -22.47 -17.78 3.94
C THR A 13 -22.62 -18.59 2.66
N LYS A 14 -22.05 -18.11 1.54
CA LYS A 14 -22.04 -18.80 0.25
C LYS A 14 -20.77 -19.63 0.06
N VAL A 15 -19.62 -19.07 0.44
CA VAL A 15 -18.32 -19.76 0.36
C VAL A 15 -17.64 -19.70 1.72
N PRO A 16 -17.26 -20.83 2.35
CA PRO A 16 -16.56 -20.82 3.64
C PRO A 16 -15.29 -19.96 3.59
N ARG A 17 -14.94 -19.29 4.71
CA ARG A 17 -13.78 -18.38 4.76
C ARG A 17 -12.42 -19.04 4.52
N PHE A 18 -12.31 -20.35 4.72
CA PHE A 18 -11.09 -21.09 4.43
C PHE A 18 -10.95 -21.47 2.94
N ALA A 19 -11.99 -21.30 2.13
CA ALA A 19 -12.03 -21.66 0.71
C ALA A 19 -11.98 -20.41 -0.19
N GLY A 20 -11.65 -20.62 -1.47
CA GLY A 20 -11.57 -19.57 -2.47
C GLY A 20 -10.24 -18.80 -2.45
N GLU A 21 -10.16 -17.79 -3.30
CA GLU A 21 -8.96 -16.95 -3.47
C GLU A 21 -8.59 -16.19 -2.19
N SER A 22 -7.29 -15.98 -1.99
CA SER A 22 -6.77 -15.25 -0.82
C SER A 22 -6.56 -13.77 -1.14
N THR A 23 -7.63 -13.09 -1.55
CA THR A 23 -7.64 -11.64 -1.74
C THR A 23 -7.94 -10.92 -0.42
N PHE A 24 -7.56 -9.63 -0.32
CA PHE A 24 -7.87 -8.80 0.85
C PHE A 24 -9.39 -8.71 1.06
N ALA A 25 -9.84 -9.01 2.27
CA ALA A 25 -11.27 -9.04 2.65
C ALA A 25 -12.16 -9.89 1.71
N ARG A 26 -11.56 -10.77 0.89
CA ARG A 26 -12.24 -11.56 -0.15
C ARG A 26 -12.87 -10.69 -1.26
N LEU A 27 -12.27 -9.53 -1.53
CA LEU A 27 -12.62 -8.65 -2.63
C LEU A 27 -12.38 -9.33 -3.99
N PRO A 28 -13.07 -8.89 -5.05
CA PRO A 28 -12.74 -9.34 -6.40
C PRO A 28 -11.30 -8.96 -6.77
N ARG A 29 -10.69 -9.75 -7.63
CA ARG A 29 -9.42 -9.38 -8.26
C ARG A 29 -9.67 -8.28 -9.28
N ILE A 30 -8.62 -7.51 -9.57
CA ILE A 30 -8.68 -6.41 -10.54
C ILE A 30 -9.15 -6.85 -11.93
N ASP A 31 -8.84 -8.08 -12.36
CA ASP A 31 -9.25 -8.65 -13.64
C ASP A 31 -10.70 -9.18 -13.66
N GLN A 32 -11.39 -9.16 -12.54
CA GLN A 32 -12.80 -9.59 -12.41
C GLN A 32 -13.81 -8.45 -12.49
N VAL A 33 -13.34 -7.22 -12.63
CA VAL A 33 -14.20 -6.03 -12.78
C VAL A 33 -13.74 -5.17 -13.95
N SER A 34 -14.66 -4.38 -14.50
CA SER A 34 -14.34 -3.50 -15.65
C SER A 34 -13.69 -2.18 -15.24
N ASP A 35 -13.95 -1.70 -14.01
CA ASP A 35 -13.39 -0.47 -13.46
C ASP A 35 -13.41 -0.54 -11.92
N TYR A 36 -12.64 0.34 -11.25
CA TYR A 36 -12.55 0.38 -9.79
C TYR A 36 -12.25 1.79 -9.27
N ASP A 37 -12.64 2.02 -8.01
CA ASP A 37 -12.34 3.25 -7.29
C ASP A 37 -11.07 3.11 -6.42
N VAL A 38 -10.85 1.90 -5.85
CA VAL A 38 -9.75 1.60 -4.93
C VAL A 38 -9.10 0.27 -5.26
N ALA A 39 -7.79 0.26 -5.44
CA ALA A 39 -6.99 -0.97 -5.57
C ALA A 39 -6.21 -1.26 -4.29
N ILE A 40 -6.26 -2.51 -3.83
CA ILE A 40 -5.39 -3.03 -2.76
C ILE A 40 -4.18 -3.69 -3.42
N LEU A 41 -3.00 -3.14 -3.20
CA LEU A 41 -1.74 -3.59 -3.82
C LEU A 41 -0.77 -4.08 -2.77
N GLY A 42 -0.12 -5.20 -2.97
CA GLY A 42 0.98 -5.66 -2.13
C GLY A 42 2.34 -5.20 -2.66
N ALA A 43 3.21 -4.73 -1.76
CA ALA A 43 4.61 -4.42 -2.02
C ALA A 43 5.52 -5.27 -1.11
N PRO A 44 5.72 -6.58 -1.43
CA PRO A 44 6.37 -7.54 -0.56
C PRO A 44 7.90 -7.44 -0.63
N PHE A 45 8.45 -6.31 -0.19
CA PHE A 45 9.89 -6.04 -0.17
C PHE A 45 10.34 -5.54 1.20
N ASP A 46 11.48 -6.02 1.70
CA ASP A 46 12.09 -5.61 2.96
C ASP A 46 13.63 -5.62 2.93
N GLY A 47 14.22 -5.45 1.76
CA GLY A 47 15.68 -5.43 1.59
C GLY A 47 16.39 -4.29 2.29
N GLY A 48 15.67 -3.24 2.71
CA GLY A 48 16.20 -2.08 3.43
C GLY A 48 16.10 -2.16 4.96
N VAL A 49 15.66 -3.29 5.55
CA VAL A 49 15.54 -3.43 7.01
C VAL A 49 16.87 -3.83 7.65
N SER A 50 17.14 -3.28 8.85
CA SER A 50 18.43 -3.44 9.54
C SER A 50 18.43 -4.51 10.64
N TYR A 51 17.28 -5.00 11.10
CA TYR A 51 17.24 -5.89 12.26
C TYR A 51 16.52 -7.21 11.99
N ARG A 52 15.21 -7.19 11.75
CA ARG A 52 14.41 -8.41 11.52
C ARG A 52 13.79 -8.39 10.14
N PRO A 53 14.32 -9.12 9.16
CA PRO A 53 13.65 -9.33 7.89
C PRO A 53 12.37 -10.16 8.11
N GLY A 54 11.43 -10.06 7.15
CA GLY A 54 10.16 -10.79 7.19
C GLY A 54 8.96 -9.92 6.89
N ALA A 55 9.11 -8.58 6.87
CA ALA A 55 8.04 -7.68 6.48
C ALA A 55 7.55 -7.93 5.04
N ARG A 56 8.37 -8.54 4.16
CA ARG A 56 7.96 -9.01 2.83
C ARG A 56 6.79 -9.97 2.83
N PHE A 57 6.55 -10.67 3.94
CA PHE A 57 5.40 -11.57 4.10
C PHE A 57 4.14 -10.85 4.59
N GLY A 58 4.23 -9.54 4.87
CA GLY A 58 3.13 -8.72 5.36
C GLY A 58 1.89 -8.75 4.47
N PRO A 59 2.00 -8.49 3.15
CA PRO A 59 0.84 -8.50 2.24
C PRO A 59 0.08 -9.82 2.28
N MET A 60 0.78 -10.96 2.22
CA MET A 60 0.18 -12.29 2.31
C MET A 60 -0.50 -12.51 3.67
N ALA A 61 0.18 -12.19 4.77
CA ALA A 61 -0.36 -12.38 6.12
C ALA A 61 -1.61 -11.51 6.37
N ILE A 62 -1.59 -10.26 5.91
CA ILE A 62 -2.71 -9.33 6.01
C ILE A 62 -3.92 -9.84 5.20
N ARG A 63 -3.72 -10.31 3.96
CA ARG A 63 -4.79 -10.91 3.16
C ARG A 63 -5.38 -12.13 3.84
N GLN A 64 -4.54 -13.01 4.38
CA GLN A 64 -5.00 -14.19 5.10
C GLN A 64 -5.83 -13.82 6.34
N ALA A 65 -5.36 -12.88 7.14
CA ALA A 65 -6.08 -12.40 8.32
C ALA A 65 -7.40 -11.68 7.95
N SER A 66 -7.41 -10.92 6.86
CA SER A 66 -8.57 -10.16 6.39
C SER A 66 -9.76 -11.04 5.96
N ARG A 67 -9.54 -12.34 5.72
CA ARG A 67 -10.63 -13.30 5.42
C ARG A 67 -11.65 -13.43 6.56
N HIS A 68 -11.26 -13.07 7.78
CA HIS A 68 -12.15 -13.07 8.95
C HIS A 68 -13.02 -11.82 9.07
N LEU A 69 -12.74 -10.78 8.30
CA LEU A 69 -13.55 -9.56 8.30
C LEU A 69 -15.02 -9.86 7.95
N ARG A 70 -15.89 -9.07 8.54
CA ARG A 70 -17.31 -9.00 8.18
C ARG A 70 -17.58 -7.64 7.54
N PRO A 71 -17.28 -7.48 6.24
CA PRO A 71 -17.12 -6.18 5.58
C PRO A 71 -18.46 -5.51 5.23
N ALA A 72 -19.55 -5.84 5.93
CA ALA A 72 -20.86 -5.31 5.60
C ALA A 72 -21.04 -3.86 6.06
N TYR A 73 -20.62 -3.54 7.28
CA TYR A 73 -20.88 -2.23 7.89
C TYR A 73 -19.94 -1.99 9.09
N HIS A 74 -19.38 -0.80 9.18
CA HIS A 74 -18.58 -0.35 10.32
C HIS A 74 -19.46 0.48 11.25
N PRO A 75 -19.80 -0.02 12.46
CA PRO A 75 -20.82 0.61 13.31
C PRO A 75 -20.41 1.99 13.83
N ASP A 76 -19.15 2.17 14.23
CA ASP A 76 -18.69 3.44 14.78
C ASP A 76 -18.60 4.54 13.74
N LEU A 77 -18.14 4.21 12.53
CA LEU A 77 -18.04 5.15 11.42
C LEU A 77 -19.33 5.25 10.59
N GLN A 78 -20.30 4.37 10.85
CA GLN A 78 -21.57 4.29 10.13
C GLN A 78 -21.41 4.21 8.60
N VAL A 79 -20.44 3.44 8.13
CA VAL A 79 -20.12 3.28 6.71
C VAL A 79 -20.12 1.82 6.27
N ALA A 80 -20.44 1.60 5.00
CA ALA A 80 -20.35 0.31 4.32
C ALA A 80 -19.50 0.45 3.04
N PRO A 81 -18.17 0.59 3.14
CA PRO A 81 -17.33 1.00 2.01
C PRO A 81 -17.49 0.09 0.80
N PHE A 82 -17.51 -1.23 0.99
CA PHE A 82 -17.64 -2.19 -0.12
C PHE A 82 -19.04 -2.30 -0.72
N ARG A 83 -19.96 -1.41 -0.34
CA ARG A 83 -21.27 -1.22 -0.98
C ARG A 83 -21.39 0.12 -1.71
N THR A 84 -20.38 1.01 -1.52
CA THR A 84 -20.41 2.37 -2.06
C THR A 84 -19.24 2.65 -3.00
N ILE A 85 -18.15 1.88 -2.90
CA ILE A 85 -16.98 1.97 -3.76
C ILE A 85 -16.65 0.59 -4.33
N GLN A 86 -16.20 0.55 -5.59
CA GLN A 86 -15.63 -0.66 -6.16
C GLN A 86 -14.18 -0.80 -5.70
N ALA A 87 -13.96 -1.62 -4.67
CA ALA A 87 -12.63 -2.01 -4.23
C ALA A 87 -12.21 -3.32 -4.88
N VAL A 88 -10.92 -3.45 -5.24
CA VAL A 88 -10.35 -4.64 -5.86
C VAL A 88 -9.03 -5.02 -5.20
N ASP A 89 -8.65 -6.30 -5.28
CA ASP A 89 -7.30 -6.74 -4.96
C ASP A 89 -6.47 -6.83 -6.25
N ALA A 90 -5.41 -6.02 -6.33
CA ALA A 90 -4.52 -5.95 -7.48
C ALA A 90 -3.33 -6.94 -7.40
N GLY A 91 -3.29 -7.77 -6.34
CA GLY A 91 -2.19 -8.72 -6.14
C GLY A 91 -0.92 -8.05 -5.59
N ASP A 92 0.22 -8.67 -5.85
CA ASP A 92 1.53 -8.25 -5.35
C ASP A 92 2.46 -7.85 -6.50
N ILE A 93 3.27 -6.82 -6.26
CA ILE A 93 4.38 -6.45 -7.15
C ILE A 93 5.50 -7.49 -6.97
N PRO A 94 6.00 -8.12 -8.04
CA PRO A 94 7.09 -9.08 -7.98
C PRO A 94 8.44 -8.38 -7.79
N CYS A 95 8.70 -7.86 -6.57
CA CYS A 95 9.91 -7.12 -6.25
C CYS A 95 11.16 -8.02 -6.29
N ASN A 96 12.25 -7.53 -6.91
CA ASN A 96 13.56 -8.19 -6.87
C ASN A 96 14.08 -8.21 -5.41
N PRO A 97 14.25 -9.38 -4.79
CA PRO A 97 14.65 -9.47 -3.39
C PRO A 97 16.13 -9.13 -3.12
N PHE A 98 16.95 -9.01 -4.16
CA PHE A 98 18.41 -8.86 -4.07
C PHE A 98 18.90 -7.49 -4.51
N ASP A 99 18.04 -6.65 -5.09
CA ASP A 99 18.40 -5.32 -5.60
C ASP A 99 17.33 -4.31 -5.23
N ILE A 100 17.70 -3.38 -4.34
CA ILE A 100 16.78 -2.37 -3.80
C ILE A 100 16.36 -1.36 -4.87
N ASP A 101 17.24 -0.98 -5.79
CA ASP A 101 16.92 -0.03 -6.85
C ASP A 101 15.96 -0.64 -7.87
N SER A 102 16.20 -1.89 -8.26
CA SER A 102 15.25 -2.66 -9.06
C SER A 102 13.90 -2.80 -8.37
N ALA A 103 13.88 -3.12 -7.07
CA ALA A 103 12.64 -3.27 -6.32
C ALA A 103 11.86 -1.95 -6.24
N LEU A 104 12.53 -0.83 -5.94
CA LEU A 104 11.90 0.49 -5.91
C LEU A 104 11.34 0.90 -7.28
N LYS A 105 12.06 0.59 -8.35
CA LYS A 105 11.57 0.82 -9.72
C LYS A 105 10.35 -0.04 -10.03
N GLN A 106 10.36 -1.32 -9.68
CA GLN A 106 9.22 -2.23 -9.87
C GLN A 106 8.00 -1.76 -9.09
N ILE A 107 8.19 -1.23 -7.85
CA ILE A 107 7.11 -0.66 -7.04
C ILE A 107 6.55 0.60 -7.71
N ASP A 108 7.41 1.50 -8.19
CA ASP A 108 7.00 2.69 -8.93
C ASP A 108 6.22 2.31 -10.19
N ASP A 109 6.75 1.42 -11.02
CA ASP A 109 6.10 0.99 -12.27
C ASP A 109 4.73 0.34 -11.98
N GLY A 110 4.67 -0.65 -11.07
CA GLY A 110 3.43 -1.37 -10.77
C GLY A 110 2.36 -0.49 -10.09
N ALA A 111 2.76 0.44 -9.23
CA ALA A 111 1.83 1.40 -8.66
C ALA A 111 1.33 2.43 -9.68
N SER A 112 2.21 2.87 -10.61
CA SER A 112 1.87 3.82 -11.67
C SER A 112 0.77 3.30 -12.61
N GLU A 113 0.66 1.98 -12.80
CA GLU A 113 -0.40 1.37 -13.61
C GLU A 113 -1.79 1.47 -12.96
N LEU A 114 -1.83 1.63 -11.63
CA LEU A 114 -3.05 1.56 -10.83
C LEU A 114 -3.59 2.93 -10.40
N VAL A 115 -2.74 3.94 -10.29
CA VAL A 115 -3.14 5.27 -9.82
C VAL A 115 -3.63 6.15 -10.98
N SER A 116 -4.65 6.97 -10.67
CA SER A 116 -5.11 8.06 -11.53
C SER A 116 -5.80 9.12 -10.65
N ASP A 117 -6.27 10.21 -11.22
CA ASP A 117 -7.02 11.23 -10.48
C ASP A 117 -8.26 10.66 -9.77
N SER A 118 -8.93 9.69 -10.38
CA SER A 118 -10.15 9.08 -9.85
C SER A 118 -9.90 7.80 -9.05
N ARG A 119 -8.75 7.12 -9.23
CA ARG A 119 -8.46 5.83 -8.59
C ARG A 119 -7.50 6.02 -7.42
N LYS A 120 -7.81 5.39 -6.30
CA LYS A 120 -7.01 5.42 -5.08
C LYS A 120 -6.29 4.10 -4.87
N LEU A 121 -5.14 4.17 -4.19
CA LEU A 121 -4.31 3.01 -3.88
C LEU A 121 -4.22 2.82 -2.37
N VAL A 122 -4.42 1.60 -1.92
CA VAL A 122 -4.09 1.16 -0.56
C VAL A 122 -3.01 0.09 -0.68
N THR A 123 -1.83 0.37 -0.17
CA THR A 123 -0.70 -0.55 -0.29
C THR A 123 -0.47 -1.34 1.00
N LEU A 124 -0.36 -2.65 0.87
CA LEU A 124 0.08 -3.54 1.93
C LEU A 124 1.60 -3.70 1.80
N GLY A 125 2.35 -3.12 2.71
CA GLY A 125 3.79 -3.22 2.73
C GLY A 125 4.26 -4.48 3.43
N GLY A 126 5.41 -4.64 3.35
CA GLY A 126 6.82 -4.66 3.28
C GLY A 126 7.48 -3.72 4.30
N GLY A 127 8.76 -3.59 4.11
CA GLY A 127 9.56 -2.63 4.85
C GLY A 127 9.29 -1.20 4.41
N HIS A 128 9.61 -0.24 5.27
CA HIS A 128 9.25 1.18 5.04
C HIS A 128 9.85 1.79 3.76
N THR A 129 10.96 1.25 3.28
CA THR A 129 11.61 1.67 2.03
C THR A 129 10.66 1.63 0.82
N VAL A 130 9.65 0.75 0.81
CA VAL A 130 8.68 0.64 -0.30
C VAL A 130 7.93 1.94 -0.56
N THR A 131 7.79 2.78 0.46
CA THR A 131 7.11 4.07 0.37
C THR A 131 7.75 5.00 -0.67
N LEU A 132 9.08 4.95 -0.85
CA LEU A 132 9.75 5.78 -1.85
C LEU A 132 9.29 5.46 -3.28
N GLY A 133 9.16 4.17 -3.63
CA GLY A 133 8.63 3.76 -4.94
C GLY A 133 7.17 4.18 -5.13
N LEU A 134 6.34 4.07 -4.08
CA LEU A 134 4.94 4.49 -4.13
C LEU A 134 4.80 6.01 -4.30
N LEU A 135 5.61 6.81 -3.60
CA LEU A 135 5.62 8.27 -3.74
C LEU A 135 5.98 8.69 -5.17
N ARG A 136 7.00 8.04 -5.78
CA ARG A 136 7.38 8.30 -7.17
C ARG A 136 6.21 8.05 -8.14
N ALA A 137 5.44 6.98 -7.93
CA ALA A 137 4.25 6.69 -8.74
C ALA A 137 3.16 7.75 -8.56
N LEU A 138 2.85 8.14 -7.32
CA LEU A 138 1.80 9.11 -7.02
C LEU A 138 2.11 10.51 -7.60
N VAL A 139 3.36 10.94 -7.52
CA VAL A 139 3.79 12.27 -8.00
C VAL A 139 3.66 12.42 -9.51
N LYS A 140 3.75 11.35 -10.28
CA LYS A 140 3.54 11.38 -11.74
C LYS A 140 2.12 11.84 -12.11
N VAL A 141 1.14 11.55 -11.25
CA VAL A 141 -0.26 11.90 -11.47
C VAL A 141 -0.62 13.21 -10.77
N HIS A 142 -0.20 13.39 -9.53
CA HIS A 142 -0.69 14.46 -8.66
C HIS A 142 0.30 15.63 -8.48
N GLY A 143 1.54 15.52 -9.00
CA GLY A 143 2.64 16.40 -8.61
C GLY A 143 3.07 16.15 -7.15
N PRO A 144 3.95 16.99 -6.58
CA PRO A 144 4.36 16.87 -5.18
C PRO A 144 3.17 16.83 -4.22
N ILE A 145 3.20 15.91 -3.26
CA ILE A 145 2.06 15.66 -2.35
C ILE A 145 2.38 16.02 -0.90
N ALA A 146 1.36 16.37 -0.13
CA ALA A 146 1.45 16.43 1.32
C ALA A 146 1.31 15.02 1.91
N MET A 147 2.07 14.72 2.96
CA MET A 147 2.06 13.42 3.61
C MET A 147 1.75 13.53 5.11
N ILE A 148 0.92 12.63 5.62
CA ILE A 148 0.79 12.39 7.05
C ILE A 148 1.50 11.06 7.34
N HIS A 149 2.61 11.13 8.09
CA HIS A 149 3.47 10.01 8.42
C HIS A 149 3.27 9.60 9.88
N PHE A 150 2.63 8.46 10.10
CA PHE A 150 2.46 7.87 11.44
C PHE A 150 3.58 6.90 11.73
N ASP A 151 4.59 7.36 12.45
CA ASP A 151 5.77 6.56 12.80
C ASP A 151 6.40 7.05 14.11
N SER A 152 7.23 6.23 14.74
CA SER A 152 8.06 6.61 15.87
C SER A 152 9.38 7.28 15.46
N HIS A 153 9.74 7.22 14.18
CA HIS A 153 10.99 7.76 13.62
C HIS A 153 10.69 8.73 12.47
N LEU A 154 11.66 9.62 12.20
CA LEU A 154 11.57 10.57 11.07
C LEU A 154 11.94 9.94 9.72
N ASP A 155 12.78 8.91 9.73
CA ASP A 155 13.34 8.23 8.55
C ASP A 155 14.07 9.18 7.58
N THR A 156 14.74 10.20 8.16
CA THR A 156 15.44 11.28 7.45
C THR A 156 16.97 11.15 7.46
N TRP A 157 17.52 9.99 7.86
CA TRP A 157 18.95 9.78 7.82
C TRP A 157 19.49 9.90 6.39
N ASP A 158 20.71 10.42 6.27
CA ASP A 158 21.38 10.53 4.98
C ASP A 158 21.83 9.16 4.48
N SER A 159 22.46 8.39 5.37
CA SER A 159 22.84 7.00 5.10
C SER A 159 22.74 6.16 6.36
N TYR A 160 22.59 4.86 6.18
CA TYR A 160 22.61 3.88 7.27
C TYR A 160 23.47 2.68 6.86
N PHE A 161 24.54 2.42 7.62
CA PHE A 161 25.60 1.47 7.25
C PHE A 161 26.18 1.70 5.85
N GLY A 162 26.28 2.95 5.42
CA GLY A 162 26.77 3.33 4.08
C GLY A 162 25.76 3.19 2.95
N ALA A 163 24.54 2.75 3.22
CA ALA A 163 23.47 2.69 2.25
C ALA A 163 22.57 3.94 2.35
N ASP A 164 22.25 4.52 1.21
CA ASP A 164 21.39 5.70 1.06
C ASP A 164 19.89 5.37 0.89
N ARG A 165 19.57 4.10 0.65
CA ARG A 165 18.20 3.57 0.51
C ARG A 165 17.94 2.46 1.50
N THR A 166 17.34 2.83 2.64
CA THR A 166 16.96 1.94 3.73
C THR A 166 15.62 2.36 4.31
N HIS A 167 15.10 1.61 5.28
CA HIS A 167 13.88 1.98 6.00
C HIS A 167 13.99 3.32 6.75
N GLY A 168 15.20 3.73 7.17
CA GLY A 168 15.43 4.99 7.90
C GLY A 168 15.87 6.18 7.03
N THR A 169 15.93 6.02 5.70
CA THR A 169 16.44 7.07 4.81
C THR A 169 15.44 7.49 3.72
N PHE A 170 14.34 6.75 3.55
CA PHE A 170 13.42 6.96 2.44
C PHE A 170 12.78 8.35 2.46
N MET A 171 12.49 8.90 3.64
CA MET A 171 11.87 10.21 3.79
C MET A 171 12.80 11.31 3.28
N ARG A 172 14.09 11.24 3.62
CA ARG A 172 15.07 12.18 3.09
C ARG A 172 15.16 12.10 1.58
N ARG A 173 15.21 10.90 1.00
CA ARG A 173 15.18 10.71 -0.46
C ARG A 173 13.93 11.31 -1.08
N ALA A 174 12.76 11.14 -0.44
CA ALA A 174 11.52 11.71 -0.92
C ALA A 174 11.55 13.26 -0.97
N PHE A 175 12.15 13.92 0.03
CA PHE A 175 12.34 15.39 0.00
C PHE A 175 13.37 15.80 -1.05
N GLU A 176 14.51 15.14 -1.14
CA GLU A 176 15.56 15.45 -2.12
C GLU A 176 15.08 15.29 -3.56
N GLU A 177 14.21 14.32 -3.83
CA GLU A 177 13.58 14.10 -5.13
C GLU A 177 12.40 15.06 -5.38
N GLY A 178 12.03 15.92 -4.43
CA GLY A 178 10.91 16.87 -4.57
C GLY A 178 9.53 16.21 -4.61
N LEU A 179 9.39 15.00 -4.03
CA LEU A 179 8.14 14.25 -4.05
C LEU A 179 7.13 14.78 -3.03
N LEU A 180 7.59 15.46 -1.99
CA LEU A 180 6.78 15.93 -0.88
C LEU A 180 6.74 17.46 -0.78
N ILE A 181 5.61 17.98 -0.33
CA ILE A 181 5.43 19.39 0.04
C ILE A 181 5.81 19.53 1.52
N GLU A 182 7.00 20.06 1.81
CA GLU A 182 7.59 20.09 3.15
C GLU A 182 6.69 20.80 4.18
N ASP A 183 6.24 22.01 3.88
CA ASP A 183 5.43 22.85 4.76
C ASP A 183 3.99 22.33 4.96
N LYS A 184 3.59 21.28 4.25
CA LYS A 184 2.26 20.64 4.35
C LYS A 184 2.32 19.20 4.80
N SER A 185 3.52 18.67 5.05
CA SER A 185 3.72 17.29 5.53
C SER A 185 3.81 17.25 7.05
N LEU A 186 3.27 16.20 7.66
CA LEU A 186 3.18 16.05 9.11
C LEU A 186 3.68 14.67 9.54
N HIS A 187 4.54 14.66 10.58
CA HIS A 187 4.95 13.45 11.28
C HIS A 187 4.21 13.33 12.61
N VAL A 188 3.65 12.17 12.89
CA VAL A 188 2.84 11.90 14.09
C VAL A 188 3.42 10.70 14.84
N GLY A 189 3.68 10.87 16.15
CA GLY A 189 4.15 9.80 17.02
C GLY A 189 5.67 9.73 17.18
N ILE A 190 6.40 10.71 16.69
CA ILE A 190 7.88 10.74 16.75
C ILE A 190 8.38 10.71 18.20
N ARG A 191 9.33 9.80 18.47
CA ARG A 191 10.01 9.64 19.77
C ARG A 191 11.47 9.20 19.64
N GLY A 192 12.03 9.27 18.44
CA GLY A 192 13.43 8.96 18.12
C GLY A 192 13.91 9.75 16.91
N PRO A 193 15.25 9.82 16.70
CA PRO A 193 15.83 10.51 15.56
C PRO A 193 15.48 9.84 14.22
#